data_71878c0a3040d2a4f9c83e7d29d12fe5
#
_entry.id   71878c0a3040d2a4f9c83e7d29d12fe5
#
_cell.length_a   1.000
_cell.length_b   1.000
_cell.length_c   1.000
_cell.angle_alpha   90.00
_cell.angle_beta   90.00
_cell.angle_gamma   90.00
#
_symmetry.space_group_name_H-M   'P 1'
#
loop_
_entity.id
_entity.type
_entity.pdbx_description
1 polymer ?
#
loop_
_entity_poly.entity_id
_entity_poly.type
_entity_poly.pdbx_seq_one_letter_code
_entity_poly.pdbx_strand_id
1 'polypeptide(L)'
;MNMRSTLWAAFSLSVAASFASGCVNGNKQPVSDNNKSQFVSVADGHFVKDGKPYYYVGANFWYGAILGSEGQGGNRQRLTTELDSMHAIGVDNLRILVGADGENGLPSRVQPTLQTAPGVYNDTILDGLDFLLAEMAKRDMKAVLYLNNAWEWSGGYSVYLQWSGKGKAPIPSVDGWPTYMDYVRQYMKCPEAQQMFANHVRFILGRTNRYTNVPYVDDPTIMTWQVGNEPRCFADDNKEAFVDWMRSVTALIKQLDHNHLVSSGSEGKHGCEEDLSLFDDIHSDENMDYLNIHIWPFNWAWADKDSLDDDLERAMTNTMSYIDEHLAIAQKYSKPIVLEEFGYPRDGFQFSKNATTKARDAYYGFVFDYVAEQAAASGNFAGCNFWAWGGNANPSADHIFWQVGDDYTGDPAQEEQGLNSVFSTDSTISVIRDANAKIANIIQ
;
A
#
# COMPACT_ATOMS: atom_id res chain seq x y z
N MET A 1 -40.40 -13.67 -73.65
CA MET A 1 -40.09 -13.23 -74.98
C MET A 1 -38.59 -12.89 -74.97
N ASN A 2 -37.83 -13.77 -75.67
CA ASN A 2 -36.50 -13.66 -76.30
C ASN A 2 -35.40 -12.90 -75.51
N MET A 3 -34.40 -13.64 -74.89
CA MET A 3 -33.23 -14.22 -75.61
C MET A 3 -32.33 -13.16 -76.29
N ARG A 4 -31.11 -12.94 -75.81
CA ARG A 4 -29.89 -13.30 -76.55
C ARG A 4 -28.63 -13.09 -75.68
N SER A 5 -27.90 -14.19 -75.62
CA SER A 5 -26.50 -14.40 -75.24
C SER A 5 -25.53 -13.63 -76.10
N THR A 6 -24.39 -13.23 -75.60
CA THR A 6 -23.13 -13.22 -76.33
C THR A 6 -21.95 -13.50 -75.41
N LEU A 7 -21.29 -14.60 -75.63
CA LEU A 7 -19.95 -14.98 -75.17
C LEU A 7 -18.90 -14.04 -75.77
N TRP A 8 -17.88 -13.65 -75.06
CA TRP A 8 -16.52 -13.48 -75.58
C TRP A 8 -15.49 -14.04 -74.62
N ALA A 9 -14.55 -14.76 -75.20
CA ALA A 9 -13.57 -15.65 -74.59
C ALA A 9 -12.35 -14.96 -74.06
N ALA A 10 -11.79 -15.60 -73.08
CA ALA A 10 -10.44 -15.66 -72.53
C ALA A 10 -9.28 -14.93 -73.21
N PHE A 11 -8.49 -14.23 -72.36
CA PHE A 11 -7.02 -14.25 -72.51
C PHE A 11 -6.40 -14.27 -71.13
N SER A 12 -5.77 -15.39 -70.80
CA SER A 12 -4.98 -15.60 -69.59
C SER A 12 -3.62 -14.90 -69.75
N LEU A 13 -3.30 -13.98 -68.91
CA LEU A 13 -1.91 -13.58 -68.72
C LEU A 13 -1.56 -13.83 -67.22
N SER A 14 -0.79 -14.88 -67.00
CA SER A 14 -0.17 -15.24 -65.71
C SER A 14 0.97 -14.28 -65.47
N VAL A 15 0.79 -13.36 -64.51
CA VAL A 15 1.90 -12.63 -63.88
C VAL A 15 2.12 -13.25 -62.53
N ALA A 16 3.19 -14.03 -62.40
CA ALA A 16 3.68 -14.52 -61.12
C ALA A 16 4.31 -13.35 -60.33
N ALA A 17 3.56 -12.80 -59.41
CA ALA A 17 4.11 -11.89 -58.38
C ALA A 17 4.59 -12.74 -57.22
N SER A 18 5.90 -12.88 -57.11
CA SER A 18 6.55 -13.46 -55.92
C SER A 18 6.38 -12.52 -54.74
N PHE A 19 5.42 -12.82 -53.87
CA PHE A 19 5.37 -12.21 -52.53
C PHE A 19 6.46 -12.85 -51.69
N ALA A 20 7.60 -12.17 -51.55
CA ALA A 20 8.54 -12.45 -50.47
C ALA A 20 7.87 -12.08 -49.17
N SER A 21 7.38 -13.06 -48.40
CA SER A 21 6.99 -12.93 -47.00
C SER A 21 8.25 -12.64 -46.19
N GLY A 22 8.53 -11.36 -46.01
CA GLY A 22 9.46 -10.92 -45.00
C GLY A 22 8.87 -11.23 -43.62
N CYS A 23 9.22 -12.37 -43.03
CA CYS A 23 9.11 -12.56 -41.59
C CYS A 23 10.01 -11.51 -40.94
N VAL A 24 9.42 -10.44 -40.47
CA VAL A 24 10.07 -9.59 -39.48
C VAL A 24 10.11 -10.42 -38.19
N ASN A 25 11.18 -11.17 -38.01
CA ASN A 25 11.59 -11.68 -36.71
C ASN A 25 11.92 -10.45 -35.86
N GLY A 26 10.93 -9.96 -35.15
CA GLY A 26 11.16 -9.11 -34.00
C GLY A 26 11.96 -9.94 -33.01
N ASN A 27 13.28 -9.84 -33.07
CA ASN A 27 14.14 -10.25 -31.98
C ASN A 27 13.68 -9.44 -30.75
N LYS A 28 12.77 -10.02 -29.96
CA LYS A 28 12.71 -9.70 -28.54
C LYS A 28 14.08 -10.17 -28.03
N GLN A 29 14.98 -9.22 -27.84
CA GLN A 29 16.17 -9.50 -27.04
C GLN A 29 15.65 -10.06 -25.71
N PRO A 30 16.18 -11.20 -25.24
CA PRO A 30 15.87 -11.65 -23.91
C PRO A 30 16.30 -10.50 -22.98
N VAL A 31 15.37 -10.03 -22.13
CA VAL A 31 15.68 -9.14 -21.03
C VAL A 31 16.86 -9.78 -20.33
N SER A 32 18.00 -9.09 -20.27
CA SER A 32 19.20 -9.65 -19.68
C SER A 32 18.88 -10.04 -18.24
N ASP A 33 19.30 -11.22 -17.79
CA ASP A 33 19.10 -11.70 -16.43
C ASP A 33 19.54 -10.70 -15.35
N ASN A 34 20.39 -9.72 -15.70
CA ASN A 34 20.80 -8.62 -14.83
C ASN A 34 19.66 -7.67 -14.40
N ASN A 35 18.56 -7.54 -15.16
CA ASN A 35 17.44 -6.67 -14.75
C ASN A 35 16.52 -7.33 -13.72
N LYS A 36 16.40 -8.66 -13.72
CA LYS A 36 15.57 -9.38 -12.74
C LYS A 36 16.14 -9.35 -11.32
N SER A 37 17.45 -9.18 -11.16
CA SER A 37 18.09 -9.11 -9.83
C SER A 37 17.79 -7.83 -9.07
N GLN A 38 17.28 -6.77 -9.72
CA GLN A 38 16.99 -5.48 -9.07
C GLN A 38 15.59 -5.42 -8.41
N PHE A 39 14.67 -6.29 -8.82
CA PHE A 39 13.34 -6.38 -8.22
C PHE A 39 13.39 -7.25 -6.98
N VAL A 40 12.63 -6.85 -5.94
CA VAL A 40 12.37 -7.73 -4.82
C VAL A 40 11.50 -8.89 -5.31
N SER A 41 11.87 -10.11 -4.94
CA SER A 41 11.15 -11.34 -5.32
C SER A 41 10.86 -12.18 -4.09
N VAL A 42 10.04 -13.22 -4.26
CA VAL A 42 9.81 -14.25 -3.23
C VAL A 42 10.46 -15.55 -3.67
N ALA A 43 11.23 -16.14 -2.78
CA ALA A 43 11.81 -17.48 -2.95
C ALA A 43 11.77 -18.24 -1.62
N ASP A 44 11.27 -19.46 -1.64
CA ASP A 44 11.19 -20.34 -0.46
C ASP A 44 10.52 -19.69 0.77
N GLY A 45 9.51 -18.87 0.55
CA GLY A 45 8.77 -18.17 1.61
C GLY A 45 9.44 -16.91 2.17
N HIS A 46 10.47 -16.39 1.49
CA HIS A 46 11.23 -15.21 1.92
C HIS A 46 11.29 -14.15 0.82
N PHE A 47 11.40 -12.89 1.22
CA PHE A 47 11.81 -11.86 0.27
C PHE A 47 13.29 -11.98 -0.06
N VAL A 48 13.61 -11.72 -1.33
CA VAL A 48 14.98 -11.68 -1.85
C VAL A 48 15.18 -10.34 -2.56
N LYS A 49 16.18 -9.58 -2.13
CA LYS A 49 16.66 -8.33 -2.74
C LYS A 49 18.13 -8.52 -3.11
N ASP A 50 18.50 -8.29 -4.36
CA ASP A 50 19.88 -8.44 -4.87
C ASP A 50 20.51 -9.82 -4.58
N GLY A 51 19.70 -10.87 -4.61
CA GLY A 51 20.11 -12.24 -4.35
C GLY A 51 20.34 -12.59 -2.88
N LYS A 52 19.99 -11.72 -1.94
CA LYS A 52 20.08 -11.94 -0.48
C LYS A 52 18.70 -11.92 0.16
N PRO A 53 18.52 -12.58 1.31
CA PRO A 53 17.32 -12.44 2.11
C PRO A 53 17.07 -10.97 2.47
N TYR A 54 15.81 -10.53 2.40
CA TYR A 54 15.41 -9.16 2.71
C TYR A 54 14.41 -9.16 3.85
N TYR A 55 14.86 -8.66 5.02
CA TYR A 55 14.07 -8.42 6.22
C TYR A 55 14.23 -6.96 6.59
N TYR A 56 13.17 -6.30 7.07
CA TYR A 56 13.21 -4.86 7.30
C TYR A 56 12.30 -4.36 8.42
N VAL A 57 12.68 -3.24 9.01
CA VAL A 57 11.78 -2.33 9.73
C VAL A 57 11.58 -1.11 8.87
N GLY A 58 10.42 -1.00 8.26
CA GLY A 58 10.00 0.08 7.40
C GLY A 58 9.01 1.03 8.07
N ALA A 59 8.46 1.97 7.32
CA ALA A 59 7.53 2.97 7.79
C ALA A 59 6.33 3.17 6.87
N ASN A 60 5.18 3.52 7.43
CA ASN A 60 4.10 4.15 6.68
C ASN A 60 4.44 5.61 6.43
N PHE A 61 4.39 6.03 5.17
CA PHE A 61 4.64 7.39 4.70
C PHE A 61 3.55 7.79 3.70
N TRP A 62 2.29 7.65 4.13
CA TRP A 62 1.11 7.74 3.29
C TRP A 62 1.03 9.06 2.50
N TYR A 63 1.50 10.17 3.09
CA TYR A 63 1.44 11.51 2.48
C TYR A 63 2.63 11.84 1.56
N GLY A 64 3.52 10.90 1.29
CA GLY A 64 4.76 11.12 0.56
C GLY A 64 4.57 11.72 -0.83
N ALA A 65 3.54 11.29 -1.59
CA ALA A 65 3.22 11.84 -2.90
C ALA A 65 2.76 13.31 -2.83
N ILE A 66 1.98 13.66 -1.79
CA ILE A 66 1.54 15.04 -1.57
C ILE A 66 2.74 15.92 -1.22
N LEU A 67 3.59 15.46 -0.30
CA LEU A 67 4.78 16.17 0.12
C LEU A 67 5.77 16.38 -1.05
N GLY A 68 5.86 15.41 -1.98
CA GLY A 68 6.67 15.47 -3.20
C GLY A 68 6.13 16.42 -4.28
N SER A 69 4.90 16.91 -4.14
CA SER A 69 4.28 17.81 -5.12
C SER A 69 4.78 19.24 -5.01
N GLU A 70 4.49 20.03 -6.06
CA GLU A 70 4.69 21.50 -6.05
C GLU A 70 3.39 22.26 -5.75
N GLY A 71 2.33 21.53 -5.37
CA GLY A 71 1.02 22.08 -5.05
C GLY A 71 0.78 22.30 -3.57
N GLN A 72 -0.51 22.38 -3.21
CA GLN A 72 -0.93 22.50 -1.82
C GLN A 72 -0.42 21.32 -0.99
N GLY A 73 0.22 21.63 0.13
CA GLY A 73 0.81 20.64 1.04
C GLY A 73 2.16 20.07 0.58
N GLY A 74 2.64 20.45 -0.62
CA GLY A 74 3.92 20.03 -1.15
C GLY A 74 5.09 20.76 -0.51
N ASN A 75 6.17 20.02 -0.25
CA ASN A 75 7.45 20.55 0.22
C ASN A 75 8.58 19.56 -0.11
N ARG A 76 9.12 19.67 -1.30
CA ARG A 76 10.21 18.80 -1.81
C ARG A 76 11.47 18.82 -0.98
N GLN A 77 11.81 19.98 -0.38
CA GLN A 77 12.97 20.07 0.50
C GLN A 77 12.74 19.25 1.77
N ARG A 78 11.55 19.36 2.38
CA ARG A 78 11.18 18.51 3.51
C ARG A 78 11.19 17.03 3.09
N LEU A 79 10.59 16.68 1.95
CA LEU A 79 10.58 15.30 1.46
C LEU A 79 11.98 14.70 1.40
N THR A 80 12.92 15.39 0.75
CA THR A 80 14.30 14.89 0.64
C THR A 80 14.99 14.76 2.00
N THR A 81 14.76 15.69 2.91
CA THR A 81 15.27 15.61 4.29
C THR A 81 14.67 14.44 5.07
N GLU A 82 13.35 14.17 4.92
CA GLU A 82 12.70 13.02 5.57
C GLU A 82 13.26 11.69 5.01
N LEU A 83 13.44 11.57 3.70
CA LEU A 83 14.03 10.38 3.09
C LEU A 83 15.47 10.16 3.54
N ASP A 84 16.29 11.22 3.64
CA ASP A 84 17.65 11.15 4.18
C ASP A 84 17.66 10.69 5.63
N SER A 85 16.73 11.21 6.43
CA SER A 85 16.58 10.85 7.84
C SER A 85 16.18 9.40 8.04
N MET A 86 15.20 8.92 7.27
CA MET A 86 14.77 7.51 7.28
C MET A 86 15.88 6.57 6.81
N HIS A 87 16.53 6.88 5.70
CA HIS A 87 17.65 6.10 5.19
C HIS A 87 18.81 6.00 6.19
N ALA A 88 19.13 7.10 6.89
CA ALA A 88 20.21 7.13 7.90
C ALA A 88 19.96 6.22 9.10
N ILE A 89 18.73 5.85 9.39
CA ILE A 89 18.35 4.90 10.45
C ILE A 89 17.97 3.50 9.91
N GLY A 90 18.27 3.24 8.64
CA GLY A 90 18.05 1.96 7.99
C GLY A 90 16.61 1.66 7.56
N VAL A 91 15.73 2.66 7.58
CA VAL A 91 14.36 2.54 7.02
C VAL A 91 14.45 2.67 5.51
N ASP A 92 14.40 1.56 4.81
CA ASP A 92 14.51 1.49 3.34
C ASP A 92 13.22 0.99 2.66
N ASN A 93 12.16 0.71 3.42
CA ASN A 93 10.86 0.28 2.93
C ASN A 93 9.77 1.25 3.38
N LEU A 94 9.05 1.83 2.42
CA LEU A 94 7.99 2.80 2.70
C LEU A 94 6.67 2.34 2.10
N ARG A 95 5.60 2.34 2.93
CA ARG A 95 4.23 2.10 2.49
C ARG A 95 3.55 3.44 2.21
N ILE A 96 3.05 3.62 0.98
CA ILE A 96 2.66 4.92 0.41
C ILE A 96 1.27 4.82 -0.21
N LEU A 97 0.43 5.83 0.06
CA LEU A 97 -0.90 5.95 -0.53
C LEU A 97 -0.81 6.42 -2.00
N VAL A 98 -1.39 5.62 -2.89
CA VAL A 98 -1.63 5.98 -4.30
C VAL A 98 -3.14 5.93 -4.57
N GLY A 99 -3.86 6.62 -3.74
CA GLY A 99 -5.30 6.82 -3.70
C GLY A 99 -5.57 8.24 -3.22
N ALA A 100 -6.62 8.48 -2.57
CA ALA A 100 -7.27 9.74 -2.19
C ALA A 100 -8.26 10.20 -3.26
N ASP A 101 -9.49 9.75 -3.07
CA ASP A 101 -10.57 9.91 -4.03
C ASP A 101 -11.64 10.88 -3.51
N GLY A 102 -12.27 11.61 -4.42
CA GLY A 102 -13.40 12.49 -4.13
C GLY A 102 -13.07 13.98 -4.17
N GLU A 103 -14.02 14.78 -3.75
CA GLU A 103 -13.88 16.22 -3.70
C GLU A 103 -12.99 16.67 -2.54
N ASN A 104 -12.27 17.78 -2.73
CA ASN A 104 -11.54 18.46 -1.66
C ASN A 104 -12.50 19.17 -0.69
N GLY A 105 -12.02 19.53 0.51
CA GLY A 105 -12.76 20.34 1.48
C GLY A 105 -13.57 19.52 2.50
N LEU A 106 -13.43 18.20 2.51
CA LEU A 106 -14.02 17.35 3.55
C LEU A 106 -13.05 17.20 4.73
N PRO A 107 -13.47 17.55 5.97
CA PRO A 107 -12.54 17.72 7.10
C PRO A 107 -11.73 16.48 7.48
N SER A 108 -12.32 15.30 7.36
CA SER A 108 -11.70 14.04 7.78
C SER A 108 -10.96 13.32 6.64
N ARG A 109 -10.89 13.94 5.45
CA ARG A 109 -10.25 13.31 4.28
C ARG A 109 -8.91 13.92 3.95
N VAL A 110 -8.06 13.07 3.39
CA VAL A 110 -6.78 13.48 2.79
C VAL A 110 -7.02 14.52 1.69
N GLN A 111 -6.27 15.60 1.75
CA GLN A 111 -6.31 16.71 0.80
C GLN A 111 -4.89 17.18 0.50
N PRO A 112 -4.61 17.57 -0.75
CA PRO A 112 -5.50 17.46 -1.93
C PRO A 112 -5.70 16.02 -2.38
N THR A 113 -6.86 15.76 -2.99
CA THR A 113 -7.18 14.43 -3.52
C THR A 113 -6.41 14.12 -4.80
N LEU A 114 -6.09 12.86 -5.03
CA LEU A 114 -5.45 12.36 -6.24
C LEU A 114 -6.45 12.26 -7.40
N GLN A 115 -7.64 11.73 -7.15
CA GLN A 115 -8.69 11.55 -8.16
C GLN A 115 -9.94 12.30 -7.73
N THR A 116 -10.30 13.39 -8.45
CA THR A 116 -11.42 14.28 -8.08
C THR A 116 -12.75 13.86 -8.68
N ALA A 117 -12.72 13.07 -9.75
CA ALA A 117 -13.86 12.42 -10.38
C ALA A 117 -13.35 11.15 -11.11
N PRO A 118 -14.21 10.20 -11.51
CA PRO A 118 -13.77 8.98 -12.19
C PRO A 118 -12.84 9.27 -13.38
N GLY A 119 -11.59 8.85 -13.28
CA GLY A 119 -10.56 9.05 -14.31
C GLY A 119 -10.03 10.48 -14.44
N VAL A 120 -10.39 11.39 -13.54
CA VAL A 120 -9.89 12.79 -13.51
C VAL A 120 -8.87 12.94 -12.39
N TYR A 121 -7.61 12.97 -12.76
CA TYR A 121 -6.48 12.96 -11.83
C TYR A 121 -5.88 14.35 -11.61
N ASN A 122 -5.35 14.55 -10.42
CA ASN A 122 -4.55 15.69 -10.05
C ASN A 122 -3.10 15.49 -10.49
N ASP A 123 -2.74 16.09 -11.62
CA ASP A 123 -1.39 15.98 -12.19
C ASP A 123 -0.29 16.46 -11.24
N THR A 124 -0.60 17.37 -10.32
CA THR A 124 0.37 17.88 -9.34
C THR A 124 0.74 16.78 -8.32
N ILE A 125 -0.23 15.97 -7.88
CA ILE A 125 0.03 14.85 -6.97
C ILE A 125 0.72 13.70 -7.71
N LEU A 126 0.35 13.43 -8.96
CA LEU A 126 1.03 12.46 -9.81
C LEU A 126 2.49 12.84 -10.05
N ASP A 127 2.78 14.11 -10.28
CA ASP A 127 4.15 14.62 -10.38
C ASP A 127 4.90 14.47 -9.05
N GLY A 128 4.22 14.70 -7.92
CA GLY A 128 4.78 14.46 -6.58
C GLY A 128 5.12 13.00 -6.32
N LEU A 129 4.29 12.07 -6.78
CA LEU A 129 4.58 10.62 -6.72
C LEU A 129 5.79 10.25 -7.57
N ASP A 130 5.89 10.77 -8.80
CA ASP A 130 7.05 10.58 -9.66
C ASP A 130 8.34 11.09 -8.99
N PHE A 131 8.28 12.29 -8.38
CA PHE A 131 9.41 12.87 -7.68
C PHE A 131 9.81 12.05 -6.45
N LEU A 132 8.84 11.60 -5.65
CA LEU A 132 9.07 10.73 -4.50
C LEU A 132 9.80 9.44 -4.91
N LEU A 133 9.30 8.72 -5.92
CA LEU A 133 9.91 7.48 -6.39
C LEU A 133 11.33 7.72 -6.93
N ALA A 134 11.54 8.82 -7.67
CA ALA A 134 12.88 9.18 -8.16
C ALA A 134 13.87 9.49 -7.00
N GLU A 135 13.40 10.12 -5.93
CA GLU A 135 14.22 10.39 -4.74
C GLU A 135 14.46 9.12 -3.91
N MET A 136 13.50 8.22 -3.82
CA MET A 136 13.66 6.90 -3.19
C MET A 136 14.67 6.04 -3.95
N ALA A 137 14.63 6.03 -5.27
CA ALA A 137 15.58 5.31 -6.13
C ALA A 137 17.04 5.70 -5.85
N LYS A 138 17.31 6.99 -5.64
CA LYS A 138 18.67 7.49 -5.32
C LYS A 138 19.22 6.95 -3.99
N ARG A 139 18.34 6.47 -3.11
CA ARG A 139 18.65 5.95 -1.76
C ARG A 139 18.48 4.44 -1.65
N ASP A 140 18.24 3.74 -2.77
CA ASP A 140 17.90 2.30 -2.82
C ASP A 140 16.73 1.90 -1.90
N MET A 141 15.80 2.82 -1.67
CA MET A 141 14.59 2.58 -0.89
C MET A 141 13.53 1.89 -1.75
N LYS A 142 12.63 1.12 -1.12
CA LYS A 142 11.56 0.37 -1.76
C LYS A 142 10.20 0.89 -1.37
N ALA A 143 9.28 0.98 -2.33
CA ALA A 143 7.92 1.46 -2.16
C ALA A 143 6.90 0.33 -2.21
N VAL A 144 6.03 0.26 -1.21
CA VAL A 144 4.77 -0.50 -1.22
C VAL A 144 3.65 0.48 -1.53
N LEU A 145 3.03 0.38 -2.69
CA LEU A 145 2.05 1.33 -3.20
C LEU A 145 0.64 0.76 -3.05
N TYR A 146 -0.16 1.27 -2.10
CA TYR A 146 -1.55 0.84 -1.95
C TYR A 146 -2.51 1.74 -2.73
N LEU A 147 -3.42 1.10 -3.49
CA LEU A 147 -4.18 1.71 -4.58
C LEU A 147 -5.61 2.11 -4.21
N ASN A 148 -6.11 1.67 -3.06
CA ASN A 148 -7.48 1.91 -2.60
C ASN A 148 -7.52 2.00 -1.07
N ASN A 149 -8.71 2.26 -0.52
CA ASN A 149 -8.95 2.24 0.91
C ASN A 149 -10.37 1.75 1.21
N ALA A 150 -10.51 0.88 2.21
CA ALA A 150 -11.84 0.52 2.71
C ALA A 150 -12.44 1.63 3.59
N TRP A 151 -11.58 2.47 4.16
CA TRP A 151 -11.95 3.56 5.08
C TRP A 151 -12.09 4.91 4.38
N GLU A 152 -12.92 5.75 4.96
CA GLU A 152 -13.34 7.04 4.38
C GLU A 152 -12.21 8.07 4.29
N TRP A 153 -11.16 7.99 5.12
CA TRP A 153 -10.17 9.05 5.25
C TRP A 153 -9.34 9.34 3.97
N SER A 154 -9.35 8.41 3.02
CA SER A 154 -8.83 8.68 1.66
C SER A 154 -9.88 8.42 0.55
N GLY A 155 -11.16 8.40 0.89
CA GLY A 155 -12.26 8.22 -0.05
C GLY A 155 -12.58 6.76 -0.35
N GLY A 156 -11.79 6.13 -1.20
CA GLY A 156 -11.85 4.69 -1.47
C GLY A 156 -13.25 4.16 -1.80
N TYR A 157 -13.64 3.04 -1.18
CA TYR A 157 -14.92 2.35 -1.44
C TYR A 157 -16.12 3.30 -1.42
N SER A 158 -16.17 4.19 -0.44
CA SER A 158 -17.32 5.08 -0.28
C SER A 158 -17.47 6.06 -1.44
N VAL A 159 -16.36 6.56 -1.97
CA VAL A 159 -16.36 7.50 -3.09
C VAL A 159 -16.65 6.78 -4.41
N TYR A 160 -16.11 5.61 -4.64
CA TYR A 160 -16.46 4.81 -5.82
C TYR A 160 -17.95 4.44 -5.84
N LEU A 161 -18.55 4.15 -4.69
CA LEU A 161 -20.00 3.96 -4.56
C LEU A 161 -20.76 5.25 -4.87
N GLN A 162 -20.33 6.41 -4.36
CA GLN A 162 -20.94 7.70 -4.67
C GLN A 162 -20.89 7.96 -6.18
N TRP A 163 -19.77 7.73 -6.83
CA TRP A 163 -19.62 7.91 -8.26
C TRP A 163 -20.46 6.93 -9.10
N SER A 164 -20.75 5.74 -8.55
CA SER A 164 -21.64 4.78 -9.19
C SER A 164 -23.15 5.07 -8.96
N GLY A 165 -23.49 6.20 -8.33
CA GLY A 165 -24.87 6.63 -8.12
C GLY A 165 -25.55 6.03 -6.89
N LYS A 166 -24.80 5.49 -5.92
CA LYS A 166 -25.36 4.94 -4.66
C LYS A 166 -25.69 6.01 -3.60
N GLY A 167 -25.66 7.29 -3.99
CA GLY A 167 -25.91 8.41 -3.09
C GLY A 167 -24.61 9.01 -2.54
N LYS A 168 -24.73 10.02 -1.67
CA LYS A 168 -23.60 10.68 -1.05
C LYS A 168 -22.90 9.75 -0.08
N ALA A 169 -21.56 9.69 -0.15
CA ALA A 169 -20.75 8.93 0.78
C ALA A 169 -20.86 9.50 2.21
N PRO A 170 -21.20 8.68 3.21
CA PRO A 170 -21.24 9.12 4.59
C PRO A 170 -19.83 9.44 5.12
N ILE A 171 -19.77 10.37 6.07
CA ILE A 171 -18.57 10.74 6.80
C ILE A 171 -18.72 10.25 8.23
N PRO A 172 -17.91 9.30 8.73
CA PRO A 172 -18.11 8.70 10.06
C PRO A 172 -18.17 9.69 11.21
N SER A 173 -17.36 10.76 11.17
CA SER A 173 -17.37 11.82 12.19
C SER A 173 -18.66 12.68 12.21
N VAL A 174 -19.47 12.62 11.14
CA VAL A 174 -20.73 13.36 10.99
C VAL A 174 -21.92 12.44 11.06
N ASP A 175 -21.90 11.34 10.29
CA ASP A 175 -23.03 10.44 10.06
C ASP A 175 -22.99 9.19 10.95
N GLY A 176 -21.85 8.97 11.63
CA GLY A 176 -21.59 7.80 12.49
C GLY A 176 -21.09 6.57 11.75
N TRP A 177 -20.25 5.78 12.43
CA TRP A 177 -19.68 4.53 11.92
C TRP A 177 -20.71 3.53 11.43
N PRO A 178 -21.84 3.26 12.14
CA PRO A 178 -22.85 2.31 11.65
C PRO A 178 -23.41 2.70 10.27
N THR A 179 -23.64 3.99 10.01
CA THR A 179 -24.13 4.50 8.72
C THR A 179 -23.07 4.28 7.63
N TYR A 180 -21.80 4.53 7.94
CA TYR A 180 -20.69 4.30 7.02
C TYR A 180 -20.57 2.82 6.65
N MET A 181 -20.53 1.94 7.65
CA MET A 181 -20.42 0.48 7.47
C MET A 181 -21.55 -0.07 6.60
N ASP A 182 -22.81 0.34 6.86
CA ASP A 182 -23.98 -0.07 6.07
C ASP A 182 -23.92 0.44 4.63
N TYR A 183 -23.32 1.61 4.42
CA TYR A 183 -23.15 2.16 3.08
C TYR A 183 -22.04 1.41 2.30
N VAL A 184 -20.83 1.23 2.88
CA VAL A 184 -19.67 0.68 2.16
C VAL A 184 -19.79 -0.82 1.89
N ARG A 185 -20.58 -1.57 2.66
CA ARG A 185 -20.84 -2.98 2.37
C ARG A 185 -21.41 -3.25 0.97
N GLN A 186 -22.02 -2.22 0.34
CA GLN A 186 -22.54 -2.31 -1.01
C GLN A 186 -21.42 -2.45 -2.07
N TYR A 187 -20.16 -2.10 -1.74
CA TYR A 187 -19.05 -2.11 -2.69
C TYR A 187 -18.80 -3.49 -3.29
N MET A 188 -18.92 -4.56 -2.47
CA MET A 188 -18.68 -5.92 -2.94
C MET A 188 -19.74 -6.41 -3.95
N LYS A 189 -20.89 -5.76 -4.02
CA LYS A 189 -22.01 -6.05 -4.95
C LYS A 189 -22.26 -4.89 -5.93
N CYS A 190 -21.24 -4.03 -6.18
CA CYS A 190 -21.35 -2.90 -7.10
C CYS A 190 -20.28 -2.97 -8.21
N PRO A 191 -20.55 -3.69 -9.32
CA PRO A 191 -19.59 -3.84 -10.42
C PRO A 191 -19.13 -2.52 -11.03
N GLU A 192 -19.98 -1.48 -11.05
CA GLU A 192 -19.64 -0.16 -11.58
C GLU A 192 -18.56 0.51 -10.73
N ALA A 193 -18.65 0.44 -9.40
CA ALA A 193 -17.65 0.97 -8.50
C ALA A 193 -16.32 0.20 -8.63
N GLN A 194 -16.38 -1.12 -8.69
CA GLN A 194 -15.22 -2.00 -8.89
C GLN A 194 -14.53 -1.76 -10.24
N GLN A 195 -15.32 -1.50 -11.30
CA GLN A 195 -14.76 -1.17 -12.61
C GLN A 195 -14.02 0.19 -12.62
N MET A 196 -14.52 1.19 -11.88
CA MET A 196 -13.83 2.48 -11.74
C MET A 196 -12.49 2.28 -11.03
N PHE A 197 -12.44 1.47 -9.99
CA PHE A 197 -11.18 1.10 -9.33
C PHE A 197 -10.25 0.32 -10.27
N ALA A 198 -10.74 -0.65 -11.02
CA ALA A 198 -9.92 -1.36 -12.01
C ALA A 198 -9.33 -0.41 -13.07
N ASN A 199 -10.04 0.66 -13.43
CA ASN A 199 -9.52 1.69 -14.33
C ASN A 199 -8.42 2.53 -13.65
N HIS A 200 -8.55 2.82 -12.36
CA HIS A 200 -7.48 3.45 -11.56
C HIS A 200 -6.22 2.59 -11.54
N VAL A 201 -6.35 1.30 -11.27
CA VAL A 201 -5.22 0.34 -11.34
C VAL A 201 -4.51 0.42 -12.68
N ARG A 202 -5.25 0.34 -13.81
CA ARG A 202 -4.67 0.44 -15.16
C ARG A 202 -3.96 1.77 -15.40
N PHE A 203 -4.53 2.84 -14.91
CA PHE A 203 -3.96 4.18 -15.08
C PHE A 203 -2.62 4.32 -14.33
N ILE A 204 -2.57 3.90 -13.07
CA ILE A 204 -1.35 4.01 -12.24
C ILE A 204 -0.26 3.09 -12.77
N LEU A 205 -0.55 1.81 -13.02
CA LEU A 205 0.45 0.87 -13.53
C LEU A 205 0.95 1.24 -14.94
N GLY A 206 0.12 1.90 -15.75
CA GLY A 206 0.49 2.40 -17.07
C GLY A 206 1.34 3.68 -17.08
N ARG A 207 1.67 4.23 -15.90
CA ARG A 207 2.41 5.48 -15.80
C ARG A 207 3.90 5.32 -16.10
N THR A 208 4.51 6.35 -16.67
CA THR A 208 5.97 6.49 -16.79
C THR A 208 6.41 7.65 -15.90
N ASN A 209 7.40 7.44 -15.06
CA ASN A 209 7.96 8.43 -14.15
C ASN A 209 8.61 9.58 -14.95
N ARG A 210 8.22 10.82 -14.68
CA ARG A 210 8.70 12.02 -15.41
C ARG A 210 10.17 12.35 -15.15
N TYR A 211 10.71 11.95 -14.02
CA TYR A 211 12.10 12.28 -13.61
C TYR A 211 13.09 11.22 -14.06
N THR A 212 12.70 9.94 -14.04
CA THR A 212 13.57 8.82 -14.41
C THR A 212 13.33 8.34 -15.84
N ASN A 213 12.18 8.69 -16.43
CA ASN A 213 11.70 8.17 -17.71
C ASN A 213 11.55 6.63 -17.73
N VAL A 214 11.36 6.01 -16.56
CA VAL A 214 11.13 4.57 -16.40
C VAL A 214 9.63 4.34 -16.25
N PRO A 215 9.01 3.39 -17.00
CA PRO A 215 7.65 2.95 -16.73
C PRO A 215 7.55 2.39 -15.30
N TYR A 216 6.44 2.65 -14.60
CA TYR A 216 6.27 2.15 -13.23
C TYR A 216 6.38 0.62 -13.13
N VAL A 217 5.88 -0.09 -14.13
CA VAL A 217 6.01 -1.56 -14.21
C VAL A 217 7.46 -2.06 -14.42
N ASP A 218 8.39 -1.17 -14.72
CA ASP A 218 9.82 -1.46 -14.91
C ASP A 218 10.70 -0.77 -13.84
N ASP A 219 10.10 -0.08 -12.86
CA ASP A 219 10.84 0.68 -11.84
C ASP A 219 11.13 -0.19 -10.60
N PRO A 220 12.37 -0.64 -10.37
CA PRO A 220 12.70 -1.51 -9.25
C PRO A 220 12.62 -0.82 -7.88
N THR A 221 12.34 0.48 -7.83
CA THR A 221 12.03 1.21 -6.60
C THR A 221 10.68 0.77 -6.04
N ILE A 222 9.73 0.44 -6.92
CA ILE A 222 8.46 -0.14 -6.52
C ILE A 222 8.72 -1.61 -6.14
N MET A 223 8.37 -2.00 -4.93
CA MET A 223 8.42 -3.39 -4.48
C MET A 223 7.09 -4.09 -4.75
N THR A 224 5.99 -3.41 -4.42
CA THR A 224 4.68 -4.06 -4.37
C THR A 224 3.58 -3.11 -4.83
N TRP A 225 2.65 -3.67 -5.60
CA TRP A 225 1.30 -3.14 -5.78
C TRP A 225 0.39 -3.77 -4.74
N GLN A 226 -0.20 -2.94 -3.90
CA GLN A 226 -1.12 -3.40 -2.86
C GLN A 226 -2.55 -3.03 -3.22
N VAL A 227 -3.47 -3.99 -3.11
CA VAL A 227 -4.86 -3.80 -3.53
C VAL A 227 -5.51 -2.61 -2.82
N GLY A 228 -5.28 -2.46 -1.52
CA GLY A 228 -5.79 -1.32 -0.80
C GLY A 228 -5.33 -1.26 0.65
N ASN A 229 -5.76 -0.21 1.34
CA ASN A 229 -5.66 -0.12 2.79
C ASN A 229 -6.85 -0.84 3.41
N GLU A 230 -6.56 -1.88 4.19
CA GLU A 230 -7.53 -2.61 5.01
C GLU A 230 -8.80 -3.04 4.25
N PRO A 231 -8.68 -3.72 3.08
CA PRO A 231 -9.84 -4.16 2.35
C PRO A 231 -10.71 -5.10 3.19
N ARG A 232 -12.03 -4.84 3.21
CA ARG A 232 -13.03 -5.58 3.99
C ARG A 232 -14.28 -5.91 3.19
N CYS A 233 -14.98 -6.95 3.57
CA CYS A 233 -16.31 -7.26 3.01
C CYS A 233 -17.46 -6.54 3.74
N PHE A 234 -17.26 -6.07 4.98
CA PHE A 234 -18.23 -5.35 5.82
C PHE A 234 -19.54 -6.11 6.09
N ALA A 235 -19.63 -7.37 5.76
CA ALA A 235 -20.78 -8.22 6.05
C ALA A 235 -20.51 -9.69 5.73
N ASP A 236 -21.06 -10.61 6.51
CA ASP A 236 -20.88 -12.05 6.29
C ASP A 236 -21.41 -12.52 4.92
N ASP A 237 -22.50 -11.93 4.43
CA ASP A 237 -23.09 -12.25 3.12
C ASP A 237 -22.30 -11.67 1.93
N ASN A 238 -21.19 -11.01 2.17
CA ASN A 238 -20.27 -10.49 1.16
C ASN A 238 -18.96 -11.29 1.07
N LYS A 239 -18.70 -12.26 1.93
CA LYS A 239 -17.42 -12.98 2.00
C LYS A 239 -17.00 -13.60 0.65
N GLU A 240 -17.91 -14.30 -0.01
CA GLU A 240 -17.65 -14.89 -1.34
C GLU A 240 -17.34 -13.81 -2.40
N ALA A 241 -18.17 -12.76 -2.45
CA ALA A 241 -17.95 -11.65 -3.38
C ALA A 241 -16.64 -10.90 -3.11
N PHE A 242 -16.19 -10.85 -1.85
CA PHE A 242 -14.91 -10.26 -1.47
C PHE A 242 -13.72 -11.07 -1.98
N VAL A 243 -13.78 -12.41 -1.84
CA VAL A 243 -12.75 -13.31 -2.38
C VAL A 243 -12.65 -13.16 -3.91
N ASP A 244 -13.80 -13.17 -4.60
CA ASP A 244 -13.86 -13.04 -6.06
C ASP A 244 -13.33 -11.68 -6.52
N TRP A 245 -13.71 -10.61 -5.83
CA TRP A 245 -13.21 -9.27 -6.14
C TRP A 245 -11.69 -9.19 -5.90
N MET A 246 -11.16 -9.68 -4.78
CA MET A 246 -9.73 -9.68 -4.48
C MET A 246 -8.95 -10.41 -5.57
N ARG A 247 -9.36 -11.62 -5.92
CA ARG A 247 -8.75 -12.41 -7.00
C ARG A 247 -8.81 -11.71 -8.36
N SER A 248 -9.91 -11.01 -8.65
CA SER A 248 -10.02 -10.26 -9.91
C SER A 248 -9.04 -9.10 -10.01
N VAL A 249 -8.77 -8.42 -8.87
CA VAL A 249 -7.83 -7.29 -8.81
C VAL A 249 -6.38 -7.78 -8.87
N THR A 250 -6.02 -8.81 -8.12
CA THR A 250 -4.67 -9.39 -8.15
C THR A 250 -4.31 -9.94 -9.53
N ALA A 251 -5.25 -10.64 -10.17
CA ALA A 251 -5.09 -11.11 -11.54
C ALA A 251 -4.93 -9.96 -12.54
N LEU A 252 -5.68 -8.87 -12.39
CA LEU A 252 -5.53 -7.67 -13.22
C LEU A 252 -4.13 -7.05 -13.04
N ILE A 253 -3.64 -6.92 -11.81
CA ILE A 253 -2.30 -6.37 -11.55
C ILE A 253 -1.24 -7.27 -12.21
N LYS A 254 -1.29 -8.58 -11.99
CA LYS A 254 -0.34 -9.53 -12.60
C LYS A 254 -0.41 -9.59 -14.12
N GLN A 255 -1.58 -9.32 -14.72
CA GLN A 255 -1.71 -9.17 -16.17
C GLN A 255 -0.98 -7.94 -16.72
N LEU A 256 -0.98 -6.84 -15.94
CA LEU A 256 -0.36 -5.57 -16.33
C LEU A 256 1.13 -5.52 -16.01
N ASP A 257 1.54 -6.21 -14.95
CA ASP A 257 2.88 -6.17 -14.39
C ASP A 257 3.36 -7.55 -13.95
N HIS A 258 4.49 -7.99 -14.51
CA HIS A 258 5.10 -9.28 -14.22
C HIS A 258 6.36 -9.18 -13.34
N ASN A 259 6.76 -7.96 -12.95
CA ASN A 259 7.99 -7.70 -12.22
C ASN A 259 7.76 -7.53 -10.72
N HIS A 260 6.67 -6.84 -10.34
CA HIS A 260 6.45 -6.45 -8.95
C HIS A 260 5.60 -7.46 -8.19
N LEU A 261 5.77 -7.44 -6.88
CA LEU A 261 4.97 -8.22 -5.95
C LEU A 261 3.54 -7.64 -5.85
N VAL A 262 2.62 -8.48 -5.44
CA VAL A 262 1.21 -8.11 -5.18
C VAL A 262 0.83 -8.56 -3.78
N SER A 263 0.13 -7.70 -3.05
CA SER A 263 -0.40 -7.98 -1.72
C SER A 263 -1.78 -7.38 -1.50
N SER A 264 -2.50 -7.87 -0.48
CA SER A 264 -3.85 -7.44 -0.17
C SER A 264 -3.92 -6.08 0.52
N GLY A 265 -3.05 -5.83 1.50
CA GLY A 265 -3.14 -4.76 2.49
C GLY A 265 -4.14 -5.04 3.62
N SER A 266 -4.39 -6.32 3.89
CA SER A 266 -5.36 -6.79 4.89
C SER A 266 -4.88 -6.54 6.32
N GLU A 267 -5.83 -6.29 7.24
CA GLU A 267 -5.58 -6.30 8.68
C GLU A 267 -5.38 -7.72 9.25
N GLY A 268 -5.63 -8.76 8.47
CA GLY A 268 -5.73 -10.13 8.98
C GLY A 268 -7.18 -10.53 9.24
N LYS A 269 -7.42 -11.39 10.24
CA LYS A 269 -8.78 -11.88 10.56
C LYS A 269 -9.74 -10.77 10.98
N HIS A 270 -9.26 -9.69 11.62
CA HIS A 270 -10.08 -8.51 11.92
C HIS A 270 -10.66 -7.87 10.67
N GLY A 271 -9.86 -7.76 9.60
CA GLY A 271 -10.30 -7.32 8.28
C GLY A 271 -11.19 -8.32 7.54
N CYS A 272 -11.29 -9.54 8.05
CA CYS A 272 -12.06 -10.65 7.49
C CYS A 272 -13.27 -11.03 8.36
N GLU A 273 -13.91 -10.08 9.05
CA GLU A 273 -15.06 -10.30 9.92
C GLU A 273 -14.79 -11.36 11.01
N GLU A 274 -13.63 -11.33 11.64
CA GLU A 274 -13.12 -12.29 12.63
C GLU A 274 -13.00 -13.73 12.10
N ASP A 275 -12.98 -13.91 10.79
CA ASP A 275 -12.93 -15.21 10.12
C ASP A 275 -11.54 -15.47 9.52
N LEU A 276 -10.73 -16.25 10.24
CA LEU A 276 -9.40 -16.64 9.78
C LEU A 276 -9.44 -17.49 8.50
N SER A 277 -10.55 -18.21 8.25
CA SER A 277 -10.71 -18.99 7.02
C SER A 277 -10.91 -18.09 5.79
N LEU A 278 -11.56 -16.94 5.94
CA LEU A 278 -11.66 -15.95 4.88
C LEU A 278 -10.29 -15.34 4.56
N PHE A 279 -9.47 -15.07 5.58
CA PHE A 279 -8.09 -14.63 5.40
C PHE A 279 -7.24 -15.68 4.66
N ASP A 280 -7.41 -16.96 5.04
CA ASP A 280 -6.75 -18.07 4.34
C ASP A 280 -7.18 -18.17 2.87
N ASP A 281 -8.47 -18.04 2.57
CA ASP A 281 -9.02 -18.10 1.22
C ASP A 281 -8.50 -17.01 0.30
N ILE A 282 -8.42 -15.74 0.75
CA ILE A 282 -7.89 -14.66 -0.08
C ILE A 282 -6.38 -14.79 -0.32
N HIS A 283 -5.62 -15.30 0.66
CA HIS A 283 -4.16 -15.45 0.54
C HIS A 283 -3.72 -16.77 -0.09
N SER A 284 -4.66 -17.69 -0.38
CA SER A 284 -4.43 -18.88 -1.20
C SER A 284 -4.22 -18.55 -2.68
N ASP A 285 -4.60 -17.35 -3.13
CA ASP A 285 -4.44 -16.89 -4.51
C ASP A 285 -2.95 -16.89 -4.92
N GLU A 286 -2.65 -17.52 -6.05
CA GLU A 286 -1.30 -17.58 -6.62
C GLU A 286 -0.76 -16.21 -7.08
N ASN A 287 -1.66 -15.26 -7.37
CA ASN A 287 -1.31 -13.89 -7.74
C ASN A 287 -0.94 -13.02 -6.53
N MET A 288 -1.15 -13.51 -5.31
CA MET A 288 -0.80 -12.85 -4.06
C MET A 288 0.57 -13.35 -3.60
N ASP A 289 1.59 -12.51 -3.63
CA ASP A 289 2.97 -12.93 -3.38
C ASP A 289 3.30 -13.04 -1.88
N TYR A 290 2.66 -12.23 -1.04
CA TYR A 290 2.87 -12.24 0.41
C TYR A 290 1.63 -11.81 1.19
N LEU A 291 1.60 -12.12 2.48
CA LEU A 291 0.51 -11.83 3.39
C LEU A 291 0.76 -10.53 4.15
N ASN A 292 -0.32 -9.84 4.51
CA ASN A 292 -0.28 -8.64 5.34
C ASN A 292 -1.18 -8.82 6.56
N ILE A 293 -0.73 -8.24 7.68
CA ILE A 293 -1.55 -8.02 8.87
C ILE A 293 -1.31 -6.61 9.41
N HIS A 294 -2.30 -6.05 10.09
CA HIS A 294 -2.21 -4.83 10.88
C HIS A 294 -2.58 -5.15 12.33
N ILE A 295 -1.99 -4.46 13.29
CA ILE A 295 -2.24 -4.69 14.71
C ILE A 295 -2.33 -3.35 15.44
N TRP A 296 -3.51 -3.08 16.00
CA TRP A 296 -3.83 -1.84 16.68
C TRP A 296 -4.26 -2.08 18.14
N PRO A 297 -3.30 -2.26 19.09
CA PRO A 297 -3.62 -2.63 20.47
C PRO A 297 -4.59 -1.68 21.16
N PHE A 298 -4.47 -0.37 20.93
CA PHE A 298 -5.38 0.61 21.49
C PHE A 298 -6.79 0.51 20.86
N ASN A 299 -6.88 0.46 19.54
CA ASN A 299 -8.16 0.40 18.81
C ASN A 299 -8.92 -0.91 19.09
N TRP A 300 -8.19 -1.99 19.36
CA TRP A 300 -8.77 -3.31 19.66
C TRP A 300 -8.96 -3.56 21.16
N ALA A 301 -8.86 -2.51 21.99
CA ALA A 301 -9.01 -2.57 23.44
C ALA A 301 -8.04 -3.57 24.13
N TRP A 302 -6.87 -3.81 23.55
CA TRP A 302 -5.77 -4.52 24.21
C TRP A 302 -4.96 -3.59 25.11
N ALA A 303 -5.08 -2.29 24.91
CA ALA A 303 -4.57 -1.24 25.79
C ALA A 303 -5.63 -0.15 25.98
N ASP A 304 -5.66 0.47 27.15
CA ASP A 304 -6.53 1.61 27.47
C ASP A 304 -5.71 2.88 27.59
N LYS A 305 -6.29 4.03 27.21
CA LYS A 305 -5.62 5.35 27.24
C LYS A 305 -5.11 5.75 28.63
N ASP A 306 -5.78 5.25 29.69
CA ASP A 306 -5.48 5.58 31.07
C ASP A 306 -4.47 4.61 31.71
N SER A 307 -4.09 3.51 31.00
CA SER A 307 -3.23 2.44 31.50
C SER A 307 -2.25 1.88 30.47
N LEU A 308 -1.79 2.70 29.52
CA LEU A 308 -0.92 2.26 28.42
C LEU A 308 0.32 1.47 28.88
N ASP A 309 0.99 1.92 29.97
CA ASP A 309 2.17 1.23 30.53
C ASP A 309 1.79 -0.11 31.19
N ASP A 310 0.68 -0.15 31.93
CA ASP A 310 0.22 -1.34 32.66
C ASP A 310 -0.33 -2.42 31.69
N ASP A 311 -0.88 -2.00 30.56
CA ASP A 311 -1.46 -2.89 29.54
C ASP A 311 -0.44 -3.41 28.53
N LEU A 312 0.81 -2.95 28.59
CA LEU A 312 1.83 -3.26 27.61
C LEU A 312 2.08 -4.77 27.45
N GLU A 313 2.19 -5.51 28.55
CA GLU A 313 2.39 -6.97 28.51
C GLU A 313 1.21 -7.69 27.86
N ARG A 314 -0.03 -7.25 28.15
CA ARG A 314 -1.25 -7.78 27.50
C ARG A 314 -1.24 -7.49 25.99
N ALA A 315 -0.89 -6.28 25.59
CA ALA A 315 -0.78 -5.88 24.20
C ALA A 315 0.24 -6.74 23.44
N MET A 316 1.44 -6.93 24.01
CA MET A 316 2.50 -7.77 23.44
C MET A 316 2.07 -9.23 23.32
N THR A 317 1.43 -9.80 24.35
CA THR A 317 0.93 -11.19 24.34
C THR A 317 -0.10 -11.41 23.24
N ASN A 318 -1.08 -10.50 23.12
CA ASN A 318 -2.10 -10.59 22.09
C ASN A 318 -1.53 -10.39 20.70
N THR A 319 -0.55 -9.49 20.55
CA THR A 319 0.19 -9.28 19.29
C THR A 319 0.85 -10.56 18.83
N MET A 320 1.58 -11.27 19.69
CA MET A 320 2.21 -12.54 19.31
C MET A 320 1.20 -13.61 18.94
N SER A 321 0.12 -13.74 19.70
CA SER A 321 -0.95 -14.70 19.38
C SER A 321 -1.57 -14.41 18.02
N TYR A 322 -1.77 -13.14 17.68
CA TYR A 322 -2.29 -12.72 16.39
C TYR A 322 -1.31 -13.01 15.24
N ILE A 323 -0.03 -12.70 15.45
CA ILE A 323 1.03 -13.00 14.47
C ILE A 323 1.10 -14.52 14.24
N ASP A 324 1.12 -15.35 15.29
CA ASP A 324 1.31 -16.80 15.21
C ASP A 324 0.20 -17.47 14.38
N GLU A 325 -1.07 -17.07 14.57
CA GLU A 325 -2.19 -17.65 13.81
C GLU A 325 -2.14 -17.32 12.31
N HIS A 326 -1.64 -16.12 11.95
CA HIS A 326 -1.48 -15.71 10.56
C HIS A 326 -0.19 -16.23 9.93
N LEU A 327 0.89 -16.33 10.71
CA LEU A 327 2.16 -16.91 10.29
C LEU A 327 1.99 -18.38 9.87
N ALA A 328 1.12 -19.13 10.55
CA ALA A 328 0.80 -20.50 10.17
C ALA A 328 0.22 -20.60 8.73
N ILE A 329 -0.58 -19.60 8.32
CA ILE A 329 -1.11 -19.51 6.95
C ILE A 329 0.00 -19.15 5.96
N ALA A 330 0.87 -18.20 6.31
CA ALA A 330 2.02 -17.85 5.48
C ALA A 330 2.94 -19.06 5.22
N GLN A 331 3.23 -19.82 6.26
CA GLN A 331 4.00 -21.06 6.17
C GLN A 331 3.32 -22.13 5.29
N LYS A 332 1.99 -22.28 5.42
CA LYS A 332 1.18 -23.20 4.59
C LYS A 332 1.37 -22.96 3.09
N TYR A 333 1.47 -21.70 2.69
CA TYR A 333 1.63 -21.30 1.30
C TYR A 333 3.08 -20.99 0.89
N SER A 334 4.03 -21.13 1.80
CA SER A 334 5.44 -20.74 1.58
C SER A 334 5.56 -19.31 1.08
N LYS A 335 4.83 -18.38 1.71
CA LYS A 335 4.83 -16.96 1.42
C LYS A 335 5.38 -16.16 2.61
N PRO A 336 6.02 -15.00 2.37
CA PRO A 336 6.33 -14.06 3.44
C PRO A 336 5.05 -13.47 4.06
N ILE A 337 5.13 -13.01 5.31
CA ILE A 337 4.12 -12.20 5.96
C ILE A 337 4.76 -10.96 6.57
N VAL A 338 4.06 -9.82 6.47
CA VAL A 338 4.51 -8.52 6.97
C VAL A 338 3.45 -7.91 7.89
N LEU A 339 3.87 -7.38 9.04
CA LEU A 339 3.05 -6.51 9.87
C LEU A 339 3.15 -5.08 9.32
N GLU A 340 2.23 -4.70 8.42
CA GLU A 340 2.34 -3.46 7.65
C GLU A 340 1.80 -2.21 8.34
N GLU A 341 0.99 -2.39 9.37
CA GLU A 341 0.58 -1.31 10.27
C GLU A 341 0.56 -1.80 11.70
N PHE A 342 1.15 -1.01 12.57
CA PHE A 342 1.01 -1.13 14.01
C PHE A 342 1.42 0.20 14.64
N GLY A 343 0.80 0.50 15.75
CA GLY A 343 1.11 1.71 16.49
C GLY A 343 0.87 1.51 17.98
N TYR A 344 1.47 2.39 18.78
CA TYR A 344 1.19 2.51 20.20
C TYR A 344 1.19 3.99 20.57
N PRO A 345 0.16 4.49 21.28
CA PRO A 345 0.05 5.91 21.61
C PRO A 345 1.25 6.42 22.43
N ARG A 346 1.46 7.74 22.43
CA ARG A 346 2.41 8.39 23.33
C ARG A 346 2.00 8.23 24.78
N ASP A 347 2.97 8.24 25.69
CA ASP A 347 2.74 8.09 27.12
C ASP A 347 1.66 9.07 27.61
N GLY A 348 0.73 8.57 28.43
CA GLY A 348 -0.39 9.33 28.94
C GLY A 348 -1.38 9.81 27.88
N PHE A 349 -1.42 9.16 26.72
CA PHE A 349 -2.31 9.49 25.58
C PHE A 349 -2.18 10.95 25.12
N GLN A 350 -0.94 11.45 25.09
CA GLN A 350 -0.63 12.83 24.71
C GLN A 350 -0.41 12.97 23.21
N PHE A 351 -0.69 14.16 22.66
CA PHE A 351 -0.50 14.47 21.23
C PHE A 351 0.74 15.34 20.97
N SER A 352 1.28 15.97 22.01
CA SER A 352 2.46 16.82 21.89
C SER A 352 3.70 16.01 21.53
N LYS A 353 4.46 16.47 20.54
CA LYS A 353 5.78 15.87 20.20
C LYS A 353 6.83 15.98 21.34
N ASN A 354 6.55 16.72 22.40
CA ASN A 354 7.39 16.78 23.60
C ASN A 354 7.01 15.72 24.65
N ALA A 355 5.89 15.01 24.47
CA ALA A 355 5.52 13.89 25.33
C ALA A 355 6.46 12.69 25.08
N THR A 356 6.72 11.92 26.12
CA THR A 356 7.56 10.73 26.05
C THR A 356 6.87 9.59 25.30
N THR A 357 7.65 8.60 24.87
CA THR A 357 7.19 7.45 24.09
C THR A 357 7.67 6.12 24.67
N LYS A 358 7.80 6.01 26.01
CA LYS A 358 8.39 4.84 26.66
C LYS A 358 7.64 3.54 26.39
N ALA A 359 6.30 3.57 26.52
CA ALA A 359 5.46 2.41 26.23
C ALA A 359 5.53 2.03 24.75
N ARG A 360 5.48 3.03 23.84
CA ARG A 360 5.69 2.83 22.41
C ARG A 360 7.05 2.22 22.10
N ASP A 361 8.12 2.76 22.68
CA ASP A 361 9.49 2.30 22.44
C ASP A 361 9.66 0.84 22.86
N ALA A 362 9.05 0.44 23.97
CA ALA A 362 9.06 -0.94 24.44
C ALA A 362 8.24 -1.85 23.51
N TYR A 363 7.04 -1.42 23.09
CA TYR A 363 6.20 -2.18 22.17
C TYR A 363 6.85 -2.33 20.78
N TYR A 364 7.42 -1.24 20.24
CA TYR A 364 8.13 -1.27 18.96
C TYR A 364 9.38 -2.16 19.03
N GLY A 365 10.17 -2.01 20.11
CA GLY A 365 11.34 -2.86 20.33
C GLY A 365 10.99 -4.33 20.33
N PHE A 366 9.89 -4.71 20.98
CA PHE A 366 9.37 -6.09 21.00
C PHE A 366 9.02 -6.60 19.59
N VAL A 367 8.31 -5.82 18.79
CA VAL A 367 7.98 -6.20 17.38
C VAL A 367 9.26 -6.30 16.53
N PHE A 368 10.18 -5.36 16.66
CA PHE A 368 11.42 -5.34 15.89
C PHE A 368 12.37 -6.49 16.27
N ASP A 369 12.43 -6.84 17.54
CA ASP A 369 13.18 -7.99 18.00
C ASP A 369 12.66 -9.28 17.38
N TYR A 370 11.32 -9.43 17.24
CA TYR A 370 10.73 -10.55 16.55
C TYR A 370 11.11 -10.63 15.07
N VAL A 371 11.14 -9.49 14.35
CA VAL A 371 11.65 -9.44 12.97
C VAL A 371 13.12 -9.92 12.92
N ALA A 372 13.96 -9.48 13.85
CA ALA A 372 15.35 -9.87 13.91
C ALA A 372 15.52 -11.37 14.23
N GLU A 373 14.70 -11.94 15.11
CA GLU A 373 14.66 -13.37 15.42
C GLU A 373 14.27 -14.21 14.19
N GLN A 374 13.25 -13.74 13.45
CA GLN A 374 12.83 -14.38 12.20
C GLN A 374 13.92 -14.29 11.13
N ALA A 375 14.60 -13.15 11.00
CA ALA A 375 15.75 -13.05 10.09
C ALA A 375 16.87 -14.03 10.42
N ALA A 376 17.18 -14.21 11.71
CA ALA A 376 18.20 -15.17 12.17
C ALA A 376 17.79 -16.63 11.94
N ALA A 377 16.48 -16.92 11.99
CA ALA A 377 15.93 -18.26 11.82
C ALA A 377 15.55 -18.57 10.35
N SER A 378 15.69 -17.62 9.42
CA SER A 378 15.13 -17.69 8.08
C SER A 378 13.63 -18.02 8.12
N GLY A 379 12.87 -17.26 8.90
CA GLY A 379 11.42 -17.41 9.08
C GLY A 379 10.61 -16.59 8.09
N ASN A 380 9.31 -16.88 7.98
CA ASN A 380 8.43 -16.22 7.01
C ASN A 380 7.95 -14.82 7.46
N PHE A 381 8.13 -14.41 8.72
CA PHE A 381 7.80 -13.06 9.17
C PHE A 381 8.90 -12.10 8.72
N ALA A 382 8.68 -11.48 7.55
CA ALA A 382 9.75 -10.87 6.77
C ALA A 382 9.99 -9.38 7.09
N GLY A 383 9.10 -8.74 7.85
CA GLY A 383 9.29 -7.32 8.18
C GLY A 383 8.08 -6.68 8.81
N CYS A 384 8.22 -5.39 9.06
CA CYS A 384 7.13 -4.56 9.53
C CYS A 384 7.26 -3.11 9.04
N ASN A 385 6.11 -2.38 8.97
CA ASN A 385 6.06 -0.95 8.71
C ASN A 385 5.29 -0.28 9.86
N PHE A 386 5.98 0.48 10.70
CA PHE A 386 5.30 1.18 11.80
C PHE A 386 4.40 2.31 11.29
N TRP A 387 3.32 2.58 11.99
CA TRP A 387 2.44 3.72 11.77
C TRP A 387 2.78 4.83 12.75
N ALA A 388 3.19 6.03 12.27
CA ALA A 388 3.67 6.30 10.93
C ALA A 388 4.74 7.39 11.01
N TRP A 389 5.49 7.60 9.96
CA TRP A 389 6.56 8.60 9.96
C TRP A 389 6.00 10.03 10.04
N GLY A 390 6.26 10.73 11.14
CA GLY A 390 5.97 12.15 11.34
C GLY A 390 7.18 13.03 11.05
N GLY A 391 8.38 12.50 11.27
CA GLY A 391 9.65 13.15 10.94
C GLY A 391 9.80 14.54 11.55
N ASN A 392 10.06 15.53 10.71
CA ASN A 392 10.26 16.93 11.11
C ASN A 392 8.95 17.75 11.15
N ALA A 393 7.78 17.14 10.98
CA ALA A 393 6.51 17.84 11.06
C ALA A 393 6.32 18.57 12.39
N ASN A 394 5.56 19.66 12.33
CA ASN A 394 5.12 20.38 13.51
C ASN A 394 3.57 20.38 13.53
N PRO A 395 2.96 19.50 14.34
CA PRO A 395 1.52 19.54 14.54
C PRO A 395 1.09 20.92 15.04
N SER A 396 -0.12 21.35 14.69
CA SER A 396 -0.66 22.61 15.19
C SER A 396 -0.77 22.60 16.71
N ALA A 397 -0.49 23.74 17.33
CA ALA A 397 -0.72 23.94 18.76
C ALA A 397 -2.18 24.37 19.07
N ASP A 398 -2.92 24.82 18.06
CA ASP A 398 -4.22 25.43 18.23
C ASP A 398 -5.39 24.44 18.03
N HIS A 399 -5.15 23.32 17.38
CA HIS A 399 -6.16 22.28 17.11
C HIS A 399 -5.51 20.88 17.02
N ILE A 400 -6.33 19.86 17.29
CA ILE A 400 -5.87 18.46 17.39
C ILE A 400 -5.93 17.75 16.04
N PHE A 401 -6.94 18.04 15.23
CA PHE A 401 -7.13 17.40 13.91
C PHE A 401 -6.50 18.26 12.83
N TRP A 402 -5.94 17.61 11.80
CA TRP A 402 -5.30 18.28 10.69
C TRP A 402 -6.26 19.23 9.95
N GLN A 403 -5.76 20.38 9.56
CA GLN A 403 -6.46 21.38 8.73
C GLN A 403 -5.57 21.76 7.54
N VAL A 404 -6.23 22.28 6.49
CA VAL A 404 -5.52 22.75 5.30
C VAL A 404 -4.53 23.85 5.67
N GLY A 405 -3.26 23.61 5.39
CA GLY A 405 -2.14 24.50 5.71
C GLY A 405 -1.23 23.97 6.83
N ASP A 406 -1.67 22.95 7.57
CA ASP A 406 -0.82 22.28 8.54
C ASP A 406 0.23 21.37 7.87
N ASP A 407 1.30 21.07 8.59
CA ASP A 407 2.21 20.01 8.20
C ASP A 407 1.48 18.66 8.21
N TYR A 408 1.73 17.80 7.21
CA TYR A 408 1.35 16.40 7.32
C TYR A 408 2.22 15.72 8.37
N THR A 409 1.57 14.95 9.23
CA THR A 409 2.22 14.04 10.19
C THR A 409 2.01 12.59 9.78
N GLY A 410 2.38 11.63 10.63
CA GLY A 410 2.03 10.23 10.41
C GLY A 410 0.54 9.95 10.57
N ASP A 411 -0.15 10.75 11.37
CA ASP A 411 -1.59 10.61 11.62
C ASP A 411 -2.39 11.29 10.49
N PRO A 412 -3.31 10.58 9.81
CA PRO A 412 -4.15 11.19 8.77
C PRO A 412 -5.20 12.15 9.36
N ALA A 413 -5.92 12.86 8.49
CA ALA A 413 -6.74 14.01 8.89
C ALA A 413 -7.86 13.72 9.90
N GLN A 414 -8.35 12.48 9.98
CA GLN A 414 -9.39 12.06 10.94
C GLN A 414 -8.83 11.69 12.32
N GLU A 415 -7.51 11.59 12.48
CA GLU A 415 -6.84 11.20 13.71
C GLU A 415 -6.22 12.40 14.44
N GLU A 416 -6.04 12.27 15.75
CA GLU A 416 -5.37 13.26 16.57
C GLU A 416 -3.90 13.36 16.18
N GLN A 417 -3.50 14.53 15.70
CA GLN A 417 -2.17 14.78 15.15
C GLN A 417 -1.07 14.69 16.21
N GLY A 418 -0.19 13.72 16.09
CA GLY A 418 0.91 13.45 17.01
C GLY A 418 0.70 12.23 17.89
N LEU A 419 -0.49 11.61 17.90
CA LEU A 419 -0.77 10.45 18.75
C LEU A 419 0.11 9.25 18.38
N ASN A 420 0.10 8.84 17.10
CA ASN A 420 0.87 7.70 16.59
C ASN A 420 2.11 8.12 15.80
N SER A 421 2.22 9.38 15.40
CA SER A 421 3.36 9.89 14.62
C SER A 421 4.69 9.66 15.33
N VAL A 422 5.67 9.15 14.60
CA VAL A 422 7.06 9.02 15.03
C VAL A 422 7.83 10.23 14.52
N PHE A 423 8.14 11.17 15.43
CA PHE A 423 8.90 12.36 15.08
C PHE A 423 10.41 12.13 15.18
N SER A 424 11.18 12.90 14.41
CA SER A 424 12.66 12.82 14.40
C SER A 424 13.32 13.09 15.76
N THR A 425 12.57 13.67 16.70
CA THR A 425 13.02 13.97 18.07
C THR A 425 12.64 12.88 19.07
N ASP A 426 11.87 11.87 18.69
CA ASP A 426 11.41 10.81 19.61
C ASP A 426 12.55 9.83 19.92
N SER A 427 12.54 9.26 21.14
CA SER A 427 13.44 8.16 21.51
C SER A 427 13.23 6.92 20.65
N THR A 428 12.05 6.74 20.06
CA THR A 428 11.69 5.68 19.10
C THR A 428 12.67 5.62 17.92
N ILE A 429 13.26 6.75 17.49
CA ILE A 429 14.25 6.80 16.40
C ILE A 429 15.46 5.91 16.71
N SER A 430 15.93 5.89 17.95
CA SER A 430 17.03 5.02 18.35
C SER A 430 16.65 3.54 18.32
N VAL A 431 15.41 3.22 18.73
CA VAL A 431 14.89 1.84 18.69
C VAL A 431 14.83 1.31 17.27
N ILE A 432 14.32 2.12 16.33
CA ILE A 432 14.26 1.79 14.89
C ILE A 432 15.67 1.57 14.32
N ARG A 433 16.58 2.52 14.55
CA ARG A 433 17.96 2.45 14.07
C ARG A 433 18.66 1.19 14.55
N ASP A 434 18.59 0.91 15.85
CA ASP A 434 19.29 -0.21 16.48
C ASP A 434 18.73 -1.56 15.99
N ALA A 435 17.41 -1.64 15.74
CA ALA A 435 16.75 -2.80 15.16
C ALA A 435 17.21 -3.05 13.71
N ASN A 436 17.19 -2.02 12.83
CA ASN A 436 17.65 -2.16 11.45
C ASN A 436 19.13 -2.53 11.38
N ALA A 437 19.98 -1.95 12.25
CA ALA A 437 21.39 -2.33 12.34
C ALA A 437 21.56 -3.80 12.79
N LYS A 438 20.74 -4.29 13.74
CA LYS A 438 20.74 -5.69 14.18
C LYS A 438 20.36 -6.63 13.02
N ILE A 439 19.29 -6.33 12.29
CA ILE A 439 18.83 -7.12 11.14
C ILE A 439 19.91 -7.14 10.04
N ALA A 440 20.46 -5.98 9.69
CA ALA A 440 21.52 -5.89 8.67
C ALA A 440 22.74 -6.75 9.01
N ASN A 441 23.13 -6.83 10.28
CA ASN A 441 24.23 -7.68 10.72
C ASN A 441 23.92 -9.19 10.66
N ILE A 442 22.63 -9.57 10.75
CA ILE A 442 22.19 -10.98 10.66
C ILE A 442 22.21 -11.47 9.20
N ILE A 443 21.80 -10.63 8.25
CA ILE A 443 21.61 -11.01 6.84
C ILE A 443 22.88 -10.80 5.96
N GLN A 444 23.97 -10.29 6.52
CA GLN A 444 25.27 -10.13 5.82
C GLN A 444 25.90 -11.49 5.56
#